data_1e8d75fa630ed2e915202fc2da188c15
#
_entry.id   1e8d75fa630ed2e915202fc2da188c15
#
_cell.length_a   1.000
_cell.length_b   1.000
_cell.length_c   1.000
_cell.angle_alpha   90.00
_cell.angle_beta   90.00
_cell.angle_gamma   90.00
#
_symmetry.space_group_name_H-M   'P 1'
#
loop_
_entity.id
_entity.type
_entity.pdbx_description
1 polymer ?
#
loop_
_entity_poly.entity_id
_entity_poly.type
_entity_poly.pdbx_seq_one_letter_code
_entity_poly.pdbx_strand_id
1 'polypeptide(L)'
;MIQSASSIAEGDINSLALLTRISAIMGLGTSFTQTTHVGSMGEHGISHYIDMFAKDLHPGTSHGEQVGIATISISKFQNAILNKDTPPIITPTKIPEDEIARKLGEQMLENIIQNMKPKLFDQKKSDLVNNFFKKNWMEFVQPLREKMLDYDTIWNAMGKCGALRTPEDAKLDGIFYKDALKYSRFIRDRYTILDLAGDSNQLDELINV
;
A
#
# COMPACT_ATOMS: atom_id res chain seq x y z
N MET A 1 14.52 14.29 -3.68
CA MET A 1 13.44 14.04 -4.65
C MET A 1 12.24 14.97 -4.48
N ILE A 2 11.61 15.05 -3.32
CA ILE A 2 10.42 15.93 -3.12
C ILE A 2 10.69 17.38 -3.55
N GLN A 3 11.84 17.93 -3.17
CA GLN A 3 12.24 19.30 -3.55
C GLN A 3 12.52 19.46 -5.05
N SER A 4 12.82 18.37 -5.75
CA SER A 4 13.14 18.39 -7.20
C SER A 4 11.92 18.02 -8.07
N ALA A 5 10.74 17.92 -7.51
CA ALA A 5 9.56 17.44 -8.23
C ALA A 5 9.25 18.27 -9.49
N SER A 6 9.23 19.60 -9.39
CA SER A 6 9.02 20.49 -10.55
C SER A 6 10.14 20.36 -11.58
N SER A 7 11.41 20.37 -11.13
CA SER A 7 12.56 20.26 -12.03
C SER A 7 12.61 18.91 -12.76
N ILE A 8 12.10 17.83 -12.14
CA ILE A 8 11.94 16.53 -12.81
C ILE A 8 10.92 16.66 -13.95
N ALA A 9 9.77 17.30 -13.69
CA ALA A 9 8.74 17.52 -14.71
C ALA A 9 9.24 18.39 -15.88
N GLU A 10 10.11 19.36 -15.59
CA GLU A 10 10.74 20.24 -16.59
C GLU A 10 11.88 19.58 -17.36
N GLY A 11 12.25 18.35 -17.00
CA GLY A 11 13.32 17.60 -17.68
C GLY A 11 14.74 18.04 -17.29
N ASP A 12 14.91 18.69 -16.12
CA ASP A 12 16.24 19.08 -15.65
C ASP A 12 17.16 17.86 -15.49
N ILE A 13 18.30 17.91 -16.15
CA ILE A 13 19.20 16.75 -16.26
C ILE A 13 19.76 16.33 -14.89
N ASN A 14 20.00 17.26 -13.97
CA ASN A 14 20.52 16.94 -12.66
C ASN A 14 19.45 16.27 -11.80
N SER A 15 18.20 16.71 -11.90
CA SER A 15 17.06 16.13 -11.21
C SER A 15 16.74 14.73 -11.75
N LEU A 16 16.83 14.53 -13.06
CA LEU A 16 16.68 13.21 -13.69
C LEU A 16 17.83 12.26 -13.31
N ALA A 17 19.06 12.75 -13.24
CA ALA A 17 20.21 11.98 -12.77
C ALA A 17 20.04 11.56 -11.29
N LEU A 18 19.52 12.45 -10.44
CA LEU A 18 19.18 12.13 -9.05
C LEU A 18 18.11 11.04 -8.97
N LEU A 19 17.05 11.13 -9.77
CA LEU A 19 15.99 10.12 -9.84
C LEU A 19 16.56 8.76 -10.24
N THR A 20 17.38 8.72 -11.29
CA THR A 20 18.04 7.50 -11.76
C THR A 20 18.94 6.90 -10.67
N ARG A 21 19.71 7.73 -9.98
CA ARG A 21 20.58 7.29 -8.88
C ARG A 21 19.78 6.66 -7.73
N ILE A 22 18.66 7.26 -7.35
CA ILE A 22 17.79 6.73 -6.30
C ILE A 22 17.19 5.40 -6.72
N SER A 23 16.72 5.28 -7.97
CA SER A 23 16.19 4.02 -8.51
C SER A 23 17.25 2.91 -8.52
N ALA A 24 18.50 3.23 -8.87
CA ALA A 24 19.61 2.29 -8.81
C ALA A 24 19.90 1.84 -7.35
N ILE A 25 19.88 2.76 -6.39
CA ILE A 25 20.06 2.43 -4.95
C ILE A 25 18.94 1.52 -4.47
N MET A 26 17.69 1.76 -4.86
CA MET A 26 16.58 0.85 -4.55
C MET A 26 16.81 -0.54 -5.13
N GLY A 27 17.25 -0.63 -6.38
CA GLY A 27 17.62 -1.91 -7.02
C GLY A 27 18.72 -2.66 -6.26
N LEU A 28 19.75 -1.96 -5.80
CA LEU A 28 20.79 -2.52 -4.93
C LEU A 28 20.21 -2.99 -3.59
N GLY A 29 19.28 -2.24 -3.00
CA GLY A 29 18.58 -2.62 -1.79
C GLY A 29 17.88 -3.98 -1.92
N THR A 30 17.22 -4.24 -3.05
CA THR A 30 16.59 -5.55 -3.32
C THR A 30 17.61 -6.68 -3.38
N SER A 31 18.79 -6.43 -3.94
CA SER A 31 19.88 -7.41 -3.98
C SER A 31 20.43 -7.74 -2.60
N PHE A 32 20.54 -6.75 -1.71
CA PHE A 32 20.99 -6.96 -0.32
C PHE A 32 19.98 -7.73 0.51
N THR A 33 18.70 -7.38 0.40
CA THR A 33 17.62 -7.99 1.20
C THR A 33 17.13 -9.30 0.60
N GLN A 34 17.49 -9.60 -0.65
CA GLN A 34 16.97 -10.70 -1.46
C GLN A 34 15.43 -10.72 -1.54
N THR A 35 14.82 -9.55 -1.30
CA THR A 35 13.38 -9.34 -1.39
C THR A 35 13.09 -8.02 -2.11
N THR A 36 11.91 -7.88 -2.68
CA THR A 36 11.47 -6.63 -3.31
C THR A 36 10.71 -5.71 -2.34
N HIS A 37 10.75 -5.99 -1.02
CA HIS A 37 10.03 -5.20 -0.01
C HIS A 37 10.44 -3.72 0.02
N VAL A 38 11.71 -3.41 -0.29
CA VAL A 38 12.21 -2.03 -0.34
C VAL A 38 11.51 -1.15 -1.38
N GLY A 39 10.88 -1.73 -2.40
CA GLY A 39 10.27 -0.98 -3.50
C GLY A 39 8.92 -1.49 -3.95
N SER A 40 8.31 -2.45 -3.24
CA SER A 40 7.04 -3.05 -3.67
C SER A 40 6.26 -3.60 -2.48
N MET A 41 5.36 -2.81 -1.94
CA MET A 41 4.52 -3.20 -0.79
C MET A 41 3.03 -3.11 -1.14
N GLY A 42 2.23 -2.42 -0.32
CA GLY A 42 0.78 -2.30 -0.48
C GLY A 42 0.37 -1.59 -1.77
N GLU A 43 1.09 -0.55 -2.15
CA GLU A 43 0.86 0.21 -3.38
C GLU A 43 0.98 -0.64 -4.65
N HIS A 44 1.97 -1.51 -4.70
CA HIS A 44 2.11 -2.46 -5.80
C HIS A 44 1.05 -3.57 -5.74
N GLY A 45 0.62 -3.97 -4.54
CA GLY A 45 -0.50 -4.90 -4.40
C GLY A 45 -1.77 -4.35 -5.06
N ILE A 46 -2.06 -3.06 -4.85
CA ILE A 46 -3.20 -2.37 -5.47
C ILE A 46 -3.06 -2.34 -7.01
N SER A 47 -1.90 -1.97 -7.53
CA SER A 47 -1.64 -1.96 -8.97
C SER A 47 -1.79 -3.36 -9.58
N HIS A 48 -1.23 -4.39 -8.94
CA HIS A 48 -1.42 -5.77 -9.41
C HIS A 48 -2.88 -6.21 -9.39
N TYR A 49 -3.65 -5.78 -8.38
CA TYR A 49 -5.09 -6.05 -8.36
C TYR A 49 -5.78 -5.41 -9.58
N ILE A 50 -5.43 -4.17 -9.92
CA ILE A 50 -5.98 -3.47 -11.09
C ILE A 50 -5.64 -4.27 -12.35
N ASP A 51 -4.37 -4.61 -12.57
CA ASP A 51 -3.93 -5.34 -13.76
C ASP A 51 -4.59 -6.73 -13.89
N MET A 52 -4.82 -7.42 -12.78
CA MET A 52 -5.38 -8.77 -12.78
C MET A 52 -6.92 -8.80 -12.97
N PHE A 53 -7.63 -7.81 -12.42
CA PHE A 53 -9.08 -7.91 -12.26
C PHE A 53 -9.88 -6.80 -12.94
N ALA A 54 -9.25 -5.73 -13.43
CA ALA A 54 -10.00 -4.65 -14.09
C ALA A 54 -10.63 -5.08 -15.41
N LYS A 55 -10.02 -6.02 -16.14
CA LYS A 55 -10.53 -6.48 -17.45
C LYS A 55 -10.89 -5.28 -18.34
N ASP A 56 -12.16 -5.22 -18.80
CA ASP A 56 -12.68 -4.14 -19.65
C ASP A 56 -12.74 -2.77 -18.95
N LEU A 57 -12.64 -2.74 -17.61
CA LEU A 57 -12.55 -1.51 -16.81
C LEU A 57 -11.12 -0.97 -16.72
N HIS A 58 -10.14 -1.68 -17.30
CA HIS A 58 -8.74 -1.24 -17.24
C HIS A 58 -8.55 0.05 -18.04
N PRO A 59 -8.11 1.15 -17.40
CA PRO A 59 -8.11 2.48 -18.04
C PRO A 59 -6.97 2.68 -19.03
N GLY A 60 -6.09 1.68 -19.22
CA GLY A 60 -4.88 1.80 -20.03
C GLY A 60 -3.73 2.54 -19.36
N THR A 61 -3.82 2.80 -18.06
CA THR A 61 -2.74 3.41 -17.28
C THR A 61 -1.54 2.49 -17.16
N SER A 62 -0.35 3.07 -17.10
CA SER A 62 0.88 2.34 -16.80
C SER A 62 0.93 1.87 -15.34
N HIS A 63 1.72 0.84 -15.08
CA HIS A 63 1.97 0.36 -13.71
C HIS A 63 2.45 1.49 -12.77
N GLY A 64 3.34 2.37 -13.27
CA GLY A 64 3.84 3.51 -12.49
C GLY A 64 2.76 4.51 -12.11
N GLU A 65 1.81 4.80 -12.98
CA GLU A 65 0.66 5.68 -12.68
C GLU A 65 -0.25 5.05 -11.62
N GLN A 66 -0.55 3.77 -11.74
CA GLN A 66 -1.35 3.02 -10.75
C GLN A 66 -0.66 2.99 -9.38
N VAL A 67 0.64 2.68 -9.36
CA VAL A 67 1.47 2.70 -8.12
C VAL A 67 1.51 4.10 -7.51
N GLY A 68 1.58 5.15 -8.32
CA GLY A 68 1.55 6.55 -7.86
C GLY A 68 0.26 6.85 -7.10
N ILE A 69 -0.89 6.59 -7.69
CA ILE A 69 -2.21 6.78 -7.07
C ILE A 69 -2.34 5.93 -5.80
N ALA A 70 -1.92 4.67 -5.88
CA ALA A 70 -1.94 3.75 -4.74
C ALA A 70 -1.05 4.23 -3.59
N THR A 71 0.12 4.83 -3.89
CA THR A 71 1.01 5.41 -2.88
C THR A 71 0.32 6.52 -2.10
N ILE A 72 -0.47 7.37 -2.76
CA ILE A 72 -1.26 8.41 -2.09
C ILE A 72 -2.29 7.79 -1.15
N SER A 73 -3.02 6.76 -1.58
CA SER A 73 -3.99 6.06 -0.73
C SER A 73 -3.32 5.36 0.45
N ILE A 74 -2.19 4.69 0.23
CA ILE A 74 -1.40 4.05 1.28
C ILE A 74 -0.88 5.08 2.29
N SER A 75 -0.43 6.25 1.83
CA SER A 75 0.04 7.30 2.75
C SER A 75 -1.07 7.83 3.66
N LYS A 76 -2.30 7.95 3.17
CA LYS A 76 -3.47 8.28 4.01
C LYS A 76 -3.66 7.24 5.12
N PHE A 77 -3.62 5.96 4.78
CA PHE A 77 -3.81 4.88 5.74
C PHE A 77 -2.69 4.82 6.77
N GLN A 78 -1.44 4.99 6.31
CA GLN A 78 -0.28 5.08 7.21
C GLN A 78 -0.43 6.25 8.18
N ASN A 79 -0.77 7.43 7.69
CA ASN A 79 -0.95 8.62 8.53
C ASN A 79 -2.11 8.43 9.53
N ALA A 80 -3.23 7.87 9.08
CA ALA A 80 -4.40 7.65 9.92
C ALA A 80 -4.16 6.65 11.06
N ILE A 81 -3.32 5.64 10.85
CA ILE A 81 -3.05 4.59 11.84
C ILE A 81 -1.81 4.93 12.68
N LEU A 82 -0.70 5.27 12.01
CA LEU A 82 0.60 5.38 12.67
C LEU A 82 0.79 6.71 13.42
N ASN A 83 0.01 7.75 13.11
CA ASN A 83 0.07 9.02 13.85
C ASN A 83 -0.78 9.02 15.14
N LYS A 84 -1.53 7.94 15.42
CA LYS A 84 -2.27 7.81 16.67
C LYS A 84 -1.34 7.40 17.82
N ASP A 85 -1.46 8.06 18.96
CA ASP A 85 -0.70 7.72 20.17
C ASP A 85 -1.20 6.42 20.83
N THR A 86 -2.41 6.01 20.50
CA THR A 86 -2.97 4.72 20.91
C THR A 86 -2.75 3.67 19.83
N PRO A 87 -2.24 2.47 20.18
CA PRO A 87 -2.04 1.41 19.21
C PRO A 87 -3.36 0.88 18.65
N PRO A 88 -3.38 0.40 17.40
CA PRO A 88 -4.50 -0.37 16.89
C PRO A 88 -4.63 -1.69 17.64
N ILE A 89 -5.86 -2.16 17.83
CA ILE A 89 -6.14 -3.48 18.42
C ILE A 89 -6.22 -4.49 17.29
N ILE A 90 -5.29 -5.44 17.28
CA ILE A 90 -5.23 -6.49 16.26
C ILE A 90 -6.17 -7.64 16.62
N THR A 91 -6.99 -8.04 15.69
CA THR A 91 -7.87 -9.21 15.76
C THR A 91 -7.34 -10.32 14.87
N PRO A 92 -7.76 -11.58 15.07
CA PRO A 92 -7.44 -12.65 14.13
C PRO A 92 -7.83 -12.28 12.71
N THR A 93 -6.93 -12.55 11.76
CA THR A 93 -7.16 -12.22 10.35
C THR A 93 -8.35 -12.98 9.81
N LYS A 94 -9.27 -12.27 9.18
CA LYS A 94 -10.45 -12.85 8.53
C LYS A 94 -10.24 -12.85 7.01
N ILE A 95 -10.42 -14.00 6.40
CA ILE A 95 -10.48 -14.13 4.94
C ILE A 95 -11.96 -14.29 4.57
N PRO A 96 -12.57 -13.32 3.88
CA PRO A 96 -13.98 -13.42 3.48
C PRO A 96 -14.10 -14.30 2.23
N GLU A 97 -13.98 -15.62 2.41
CA GLU A 97 -13.86 -16.60 1.33
C GLU A 97 -14.99 -16.50 0.31
N ASP A 98 -16.24 -16.43 0.75
CA ASP A 98 -17.40 -16.31 -0.13
C ASP A 98 -17.39 -15.02 -0.96
N GLU A 99 -16.94 -13.91 -0.37
CA GLU A 99 -16.85 -12.63 -1.04
C GLU A 99 -15.70 -12.63 -2.06
N ILE A 100 -14.55 -13.22 -1.70
CA ILE A 100 -13.40 -13.40 -2.57
C ILE A 100 -13.74 -14.31 -3.75
N ALA A 101 -14.36 -15.45 -3.50
CA ALA A 101 -14.78 -16.39 -4.55
C ALA A 101 -15.72 -15.71 -5.56
N ARG A 102 -16.68 -14.93 -5.06
CA ARG A 102 -17.64 -14.20 -5.90
C ARG A 102 -16.97 -13.09 -6.73
N LYS A 103 -16.02 -12.33 -6.14
CA LYS A 103 -15.39 -11.18 -6.81
C LYS A 103 -14.20 -11.56 -7.68
N LEU A 104 -13.36 -12.47 -7.22
CA LEU A 104 -12.09 -12.82 -7.87
C LEU A 104 -12.13 -14.18 -8.57
N GLY A 105 -13.15 -14.99 -8.29
CA GLY A 105 -13.34 -16.33 -8.83
C GLY A 105 -12.84 -17.43 -7.87
N GLU A 106 -13.54 -18.56 -7.88
CA GLU A 106 -13.21 -19.71 -7.01
C GLU A 106 -11.79 -20.24 -7.24
N GLN A 107 -11.30 -20.20 -8.47
CA GLN A 107 -9.94 -20.67 -8.81
C GLN A 107 -8.85 -19.82 -8.13
N MET A 108 -9.13 -18.55 -7.82
CA MET A 108 -8.20 -17.68 -7.11
C MET A 108 -8.18 -17.90 -5.61
N LEU A 109 -9.27 -18.45 -5.03
CA LEU A 109 -9.40 -18.58 -3.59
C LEU A 109 -8.32 -19.49 -2.99
N GLU A 110 -8.00 -20.60 -3.63
CA GLU A 110 -6.95 -21.52 -3.15
C GLU A 110 -5.57 -20.82 -3.12
N ASN A 111 -5.22 -20.10 -4.18
CA ASN A 111 -3.98 -19.33 -4.24
C ASN A 111 -3.94 -18.23 -3.18
N ILE A 112 -5.07 -17.55 -2.96
CA ILE A 112 -5.19 -16.50 -1.93
C ILE A 112 -4.98 -17.09 -0.53
N ILE A 113 -5.61 -18.21 -0.22
CA ILE A 113 -5.42 -18.90 1.07
C ILE A 113 -3.95 -19.25 1.28
N GLN A 114 -3.25 -19.76 0.25
CA GLN A 114 -1.82 -20.06 0.34
C GLN A 114 -0.97 -18.79 0.58
N ASN A 115 -1.23 -17.72 -0.16
CA ASN A 115 -0.52 -16.45 -0.02
C ASN A 115 -0.75 -15.81 1.35
N MET A 116 -1.91 -16.01 1.94
CA MET A 116 -2.24 -15.47 3.26
C MET A 116 -1.56 -16.22 4.42
N LYS A 117 -1.26 -17.51 4.27
CA LYS A 117 -0.69 -18.34 5.35
C LYS A 117 0.49 -17.71 6.11
N PRO A 118 1.52 -17.12 5.46
CA PRO A 118 2.67 -16.56 6.16
C PRO A 118 2.33 -15.38 7.07
N LYS A 119 1.25 -14.65 6.75
CA LYS A 119 0.89 -13.39 7.40
C LYS A 119 -0.41 -13.44 8.20
N LEU A 120 -1.06 -14.59 8.29
CA LEU A 120 -2.26 -14.77 9.10
C LEU A 120 -1.96 -14.58 10.59
N PHE A 121 -2.79 -13.81 11.24
CA PHE A 121 -2.88 -13.76 12.69
C PHE A 121 -3.99 -14.69 13.17
N ASP A 122 -3.63 -15.64 14.02
CA ASP A 122 -4.55 -16.35 14.91
C ASP A 122 -4.76 -15.55 16.21
N GLN A 123 -5.58 -16.05 17.11
CA GLN A 123 -5.83 -15.38 18.39
C GLN A 123 -4.52 -15.20 19.20
N LYS A 124 -3.66 -16.23 19.23
CA LYS A 124 -2.41 -16.20 19.98
C LYS A 124 -1.44 -15.14 19.44
N LYS A 125 -1.28 -15.04 18.12
CA LYS A 125 -0.43 -14.02 17.49
C LYS A 125 -1.02 -12.61 17.71
N SER A 126 -2.34 -12.45 17.57
CA SER A 126 -3.02 -11.18 17.84
C SER A 126 -2.79 -10.72 19.28
N ASP A 127 -2.94 -11.61 20.26
CA ASP A 127 -2.72 -11.30 21.67
C ASP A 127 -1.26 -10.92 21.95
N LEU A 128 -0.30 -11.61 21.34
CA LEU A 128 1.13 -11.30 21.46
C LEU A 128 1.44 -9.89 20.93
N VAL A 129 0.92 -9.54 19.72
CA VAL A 129 1.13 -8.21 19.13
C VAL A 129 0.45 -7.14 19.94
N ASN A 130 -0.78 -7.36 20.40
CA ASN A 130 -1.51 -6.41 21.23
C ASN A 130 -0.78 -6.15 22.58
N ASN A 131 -0.25 -7.20 23.19
CA ASN A 131 0.55 -7.06 24.43
C ASN A 131 1.86 -6.30 24.17
N PHE A 132 2.50 -6.52 23.03
CA PHE A 132 3.69 -5.77 22.62
C PHE A 132 3.35 -4.31 22.36
N PHE A 133 2.33 -4.02 21.57
CA PHE A 133 1.89 -2.66 21.24
C PHE A 133 1.47 -1.89 22.49
N LYS A 134 0.72 -2.52 23.41
CA LYS A 134 0.31 -1.88 24.65
C LYS A 134 1.50 -1.36 25.47
N LYS A 135 2.64 -2.04 25.41
CA LYS A 135 3.84 -1.68 26.19
C LYS A 135 4.81 -0.77 25.43
N ASN A 136 4.90 -0.94 24.11
CA ASN A 136 6.01 -0.39 23.33
C ASN A 136 5.54 0.44 22.12
N TRP A 137 4.25 0.82 22.04
CA TRP A 137 3.72 1.47 20.85
C TRP A 137 4.50 2.71 20.45
N MET A 138 4.76 3.62 21.37
CA MET A 138 5.48 4.86 21.07
C MET A 138 6.92 4.59 20.64
N GLU A 139 7.61 3.67 21.30
CA GLU A 139 8.95 3.27 20.90
C GLU A 139 8.98 2.62 19.51
N PHE A 140 7.98 1.81 19.21
CA PHE A 140 7.82 1.16 17.89
C PHE A 140 7.47 2.16 16.79
N VAL A 141 6.52 3.08 17.03
CA VAL A 141 5.98 3.94 15.97
C VAL A 141 6.81 5.20 15.72
N GLN A 142 7.50 5.73 16.72
CA GLN A 142 8.26 6.97 16.61
C GLN A 142 9.32 6.94 15.51
N PRO A 143 10.17 5.90 15.36
CA PRO A 143 11.12 5.82 14.26
C PRO A 143 10.47 5.76 12.86
N LEU A 144 9.24 5.23 12.78
CA LEU A 144 8.48 5.19 11.53
C LEU A 144 7.95 6.59 11.20
N ARG A 145 7.37 7.31 12.16
CA ARG A 145 6.89 8.69 12.01
C ARG A 145 7.98 9.64 11.53
N GLU A 146 9.18 9.51 12.06
CA GLU A 146 10.33 10.35 11.68
C GLU A 146 10.78 10.17 10.23
N LYS A 147 10.51 9.01 9.65
CA LYS A 147 10.92 8.66 8.28
C LYS A 147 9.77 8.72 7.27
N MET A 148 8.56 8.64 7.76
CA MET A 148 7.36 8.64 6.94
C MET A 148 7.10 10.04 6.41
N LEU A 149 6.78 10.12 5.11
CA LEU A 149 6.29 11.37 4.54
C LEU A 149 4.79 11.49 4.84
N ASP A 150 4.37 12.70 5.19
CA ASP A 150 2.95 12.99 5.33
C ASP A 150 2.24 13.01 3.96
N TYR A 151 0.93 12.80 4.01
CA TYR A 151 0.08 12.76 2.84
C TYR A 151 0.20 14.02 1.97
N ASP A 152 0.17 15.22 2.58
CA ASP A 152 0.19 16.49 1.86
C ASP A 152 1.53 16.67 1.11
N THR A 153 2.63 16.25 1.72
CA THR A 153 3.95 16.26 1.09
C THR A 153 3.98 15.40 -0.17
N ILE A 154 3.45 14.17 -0.10
CA ILE A 154 3.39 13.25 -1.25
C ILE A 154 2.43 13.81 -2.31
N TRP A 155 1.22 14.23 -1.92
CA TRP A 155 0.23 14.81 -2.80
C TRP A 155 0.76 16.00 -3.59
N ASN A 156 1.42 16.93 -2.90
CA ASN A 156 1.97 18.12 -3.52
C ASN A 156 3.15 17.80 -4.46
N ALA A 157 4.02 16.88 -4.07
CA ALA A 157 5.15 16.46 -4.92
C ALA A 157 4.66 15.78 -6.20
N MET A 158 3.69 14.87 -6.10
CA MET A 158 3.07 14.21 -7.25
C MET A 158 2.42 15.23 -8.19
N GLY A 159 1.67 16.21 -7.66
CA GLY A 159 1.09 17.28 -8.45
C GLY A 159 2.14 18.14 -9.18
N LYS A 160 3.25 18.47 -8.53
CA LYS A 160 4.37 19.22 -9.15
C LYS A 160 5.05 18.43 -10.27
N CYS A 161 5.06 17.13 -10.19
CA CYS A 161 5.56 16.26 -11.27
C CYS A 161 4.56 16.08 -12.42
N GLY A 162 3.33 16.59 -12.31
CA GLY A 162 2.26 16.33 -13.28
C GLY A 162 1.74 14.89 -13.26
N ALA A 163 2.01 14.15 -12.16
CA ALA A 163 1.56 12.78 -12.03
C ALA A 163 0.07 12.69 -11.66
N LEU A 164 -0.58 11.59 -12.06
CA LEU A 164 -1.95 11.27 -11.64
C LEU A 164 -2.00 11.07 -10.13
N ARG A 165 -3.05 11.58 -9.46
CA ARG A 165 -3.14 11.56 -7.99
C ARG A 165 -4.40 10.89 -7.47
N THR A 166 -5.42 10.78 -8.32
CA THR A 166 -6.71 10.19 -7.96
C THR A 166 -7.10 9.07 -8.93
N PRO A 167 -7.97 8.16 -8.53
CA PRO A 167 -8.55 7.19 -9.45
C PRO A 167 -9.24 7.85 -10.64
N GLU A 168 -9.90 8.99 -10.44
CA GLU A 168 -10.59 9.77 -11.46
C GLU A 168 -9.61 10.32 -12.49
N ASP A 169 -8.45 10.83 -12.08
CA ASP A 169 -7.37 11.28 -12.99
C ASP A 169 -6.94 10.15 -13.93
N ALA A 170 -6.94 8.92 -13.42
CA ALA A 170 -6.61 7.71 -14.16
C ALA A 170 -7.79 7.10 -14.92
N LYS A 171 -8.99 7.69 -14.84
CA LYS A 171 -10.24 7.13 -15.37
C LYS A 171 -10.58 5.73 -14.84
N LEU A 172 -10.11 5.42 -13.63
CA LEU A 172 -10.48 4.22 -12.89
C LEU A 172 -11.88 4.38 -12.31
N ASP A 173 -12.68 3.33 -12.42
CA ASP A 173 -13.97 3.28 -11.71
C ASP A 173 -13.75 3.32 -10.21
N GLY A 174 -14.40 4.25 -9.51
CA GLY A 174 -14.20 4.49 -8.09
C GLY A 174 -14.63 3.30 -7.22
N ILE A 175 -15.65 2.55 -7.63
CA ILE A 175 -16.12 1.34 -6.90
C ILE A 175 -15.07 0.24 -7.06
N PHE A 176 -14.58 0.05 -8.28
CA PHE A 176 -13.52 -0.92 -8.56
C PHE A 176 -12.23 -0.58 -7.80
N TYR A 177 -11.86 0.70 -7.72
CA TYR A 177 -10.67 1.12 -6.97
C TYR A 177 -10.81 0.87 -5.46
N LYS A 178 -12.00 1.08 -4.89
CA LYS A 178 -12.29 0.70 -3.50
C LYS A 178 -12.14 -0.82 -3.28
N ASP A 179 -12.58 -1.62 -4.24
CA ASP A 179 -12.32 -3.06 -4.23
C ASP A 179 -10.82 -3.38 -4.27
N ALA A 180 -10.05 -2.67 -5.09
CA ALA A 180 -8.60 -2.83 -5.13
C ALA A 180 -7.94 -2.50 -3.79
N LEU A 181 -8.36 -1.43 -3.10
CA LEU A 181 -7.90 -1.10 -1.75
C LEU A 181 -8.24 -2.19 -0.73
N LYS A 182 -9.43 -2.79 -0.84
CA LYS A 182 -9.93 -3.79 0.10
C LYS A 182 -9.31 -5.17 -0.11
N TYR A 183 -9.21 -5.62 -1.37
CA TYR A 183 -8.88 -7.01 -1.69
C TYR A 183 -7.43 -7.24 -2.10
N SER A 184 -6.67 -6.21 -2.48
CA SER A 184 -5.26 -6.38 -2.89
C SER A 184 -4.37 -7.00 -1.79
N ARG A 185 -4.74 -6.80 -0.52
CA ARG A 185 -4.03 -7.45 0.60
C ARG A 185 -4.05 -8.98 0.51
N PHE A 186 -5.01 -9.58 -0.17
CA PHE A 186 -5.16 -11.03 -0.25
C PHE A 186 -4.34 -11.69 -1.36
N ILE A 187 -3.89 -10.92 -2.35
CA ILE A 187 -3.20 -11.50 -3.52
C ILE A 187 -1.69 -11.69 -3.34
N ARG A 188 -1.12 -11.23 -2.22
CA ARG A 188 0.33 -11.33 -1.93
C ARG A 188 0.57 -11.81 -0.50
N ASP A 189 1.75 -12.39 -0.29
CA ASP A 189 2.21 -12.96 0.99
C ASP A 189 2.83 -11.95 1.96
N ARG A 190 2.77 -10.64 1.64
CA ARG A 190 3.38 -9.56 2.42
C ARG A 190 2.38 -8.92 3.35
N TYR A 191 2.76 -8.76 4.60
CA TYR A 191 2.00 -7.98 5.57
C TYR A 191 2.26 -6.49 5.34
N THR A 192 1.22 -5.74 5.04
CA THR A 192 1.28 -4.33 4.67
C THR A 192 0.39 -3.47 5.58
N ILE A 193 0.35 -2.16 5.35
CA ILE A 193 -0.59 -1.27 6.05
C ILE A 193 -2.06 -1.66 5.81
N LEU A 194 -2.37 -2.27 4.64
CA LEU A 194 -3.71 -2.76 4.33
C LEU A 194 -4.08 -3.96 5.22
N ASP A 195 -3.11 -4.81 5.53
CA ASP A 195 -3.31 -5.92 6.46
C ASP A 195 -3.50 -5.39 7.88
N LEU A 196 -2.68 -4.43 8.31
CA LEU A 196 -2.81 -3.79 9.61
C LEU A 196 -4.17 -3.12 9.78
N ALA A 197 -4.62 -2.38 8.75
CA ALA A 197 -5.92 -1.74 8.74
C ALA A 197 -7.07 -2.76 8.79
N GLY A 198 -6.95 -3.86 8.03
CA GLY A 198 -7.94 -4.94 8.01
C GLY A 198 -8.00 -5.70 9.33
N ASP A 199 -6.85 -6.10 9.87
CA ASP A 199 -6.78 -6.87 11.12
C ASP A 199 -7.12 -6.03 12.36
N SER A 200 -7.08 -4.69 12.25
CA SER A 200 -7.57 -3.76 13.28
C SER A 200 -8.98 -3.23 13.02
N ASN A 201 -9.71 -3.79 12.05
CA ASN A 201 -11.08 -3.41 11.66
C ASN A 201 -11.24 -1.91 11.28
N GLN A 202 -10.20 -1.28 10.75
CA GLN A 202 -10.21 0.12 10.32
C GLN A 202 -10.28 0.27 8.79
N LEU A 203 -10.07 -0.82 8.02
CA LEU A 203 -9.91 -0.74 6.57
C LEU A 203 -11.14 -0.19 5.85
N ASP A 204 -12.33 -0.66 6.19
CA ASP A 204 -13.58 -0.21 5.54
C ASP A 204 -13.87 1.27 5.81
N GLU A 205 -13.54 1.79 7.00
CA GLU A 205 -13.63 3.22 7.32
C GLU A 205 -12.63 4.02 6.46
N LEU A 206 -11.37 3.59 6.43
CA LEU A 206 -10.30 4.29 5.70
C LEU A 206 -10.51 4.34 4.17
N ILE A 207 -11.17 3.33 3.61
CA ILE A 207 -11.51 3.29 2.17
C ILE A 207 -12.59 4.32 1.82
N ASN A 208 -13.44 4.69 2.78
CA ASN A 208 -14.60 5.55 2.56
C ASN A 208 -14.37 7.03 2.96
N VAL A 209 -13.18 7.37 3.44
CA VAL A 209 -12.71 8.74 3.69
C VAL A 209 -11.90 9.23 2.50
#